data_56c46b498aad340e7a0149752f573748
#
_entry.id   56c46b498aad340e7a0149752f573748
#
_cell.length_a   1.000
_cell.length_b   1.000
_cell.length_c   1.000
_cell.angle_alpha   90.00
_cell.angle_beta   90.00
_cell.angle_gamma   90.00
#
_symmetry.space_group_name_H-M   'P 1'
#
loop_
_entity.id
_entity.type
_entity.pdbx_description
1 polymer ?
#
loop_
_entity_poly.entity_id
_entity_poly.type
_entity_poly.pdbx_seq_one_letter_code
_entity_poly.pdbx_strand_id
1 'polypeptide(L)'
;MTHQIKVLTVEGSKMEVFVFEPEGKGPFPGLVQCMHIPVGHTGIENDEFTLKTAKRYQDNGYVVVVPFIFHWWPKSAGIEIKRDEFRDDWTKLDLDASFNLISGMENVDSERIGIFGHCWGGRVSWLGAGTNSKYKACAVFYGGRIKKTMGENNPPAIDLAPNIKCPVIGFFGNEDQNPSPEDVNDYSRALTDAGVEHEFHRYDYAGHAFQSFNIEEKYSEDASEDAWTKVLDFFREKI
;
A
#
# COMPACT_ATOMS: atom_id res chain seq x y z
N MET A 1 5.15 -20.58 -4.04
CA MET A 1 5.63 -19.19 -4.06
C MET A 1 6.86 -19.12 -3.19
N THR A 2 8.00 -18.70 -3.75
CA THR A 2 9.22 -18.53 -2.97
C THR A 2 9.28 -17.09 -2.47
N HIS A 3 9.17 -16.93 -1.17
CA HIS A 3 9.42 -15.67 -0.46
C HIS A 3 10.25 -15.97 0.78
N GLN A 4 10.94 -14.96 1.28
CA GLN A 4 11.64 -15.03 2.56
C GLN A 4 10.84 -14.25 3.61
N ILE A 5 10.96 -14.62 4.87
CA ILE A 5 10.41 -13.85 5.98
C ILE A 5 11.57 -13.29 6.78
N LYS A 6 11.67 -11.95 6.83
CA LYS A 6 12.60 -11.25 7.72
C LYS A 6 11.84 -10.72 8.92
N VAL A 7 12.51 -10.67 10.07
CA VAL A 7 11.92 -10.10 11.30
C VAL A 7 12.70 -8.86 11.68
N LEU A 8 12.03 -7.72 11.63
CA LEU A 8 12.56 -6.45 12.10
C LEU A 8 12.15 -6.20 13.55
N THR A 9 12.92 -5.37 14.25
CA THR A 9 12.49 -4.88 15.57
C THR A 9 12.17 -3.39 15.44
N VAL A 10 10.90 -3.04 15.66
CA VAL A 10 10.40 -1.67 15.62
C VAL A 10 9.93 -1.31 17.02
N GLU A 11 10.60 -0.34 17.67
CA GLU A 11 10.32 0.10 19.04
C GLU A 11 10.12 -1.09 20.03
N GLY A 12 10.97 -2.14 19.88
CA GLY A 12 10.92 -3.33 20.73
C GLY A 12 9.89 -4.41 20.30
N SER A 13 8.99 -4.11 19.37
CA SER A 13 8.05 -5.08 18.81
C SER A 13 8.66 -5.80 17.59
N LYS A 14 8.30 -7.06 17.38
CA LYS A 14 8.78 -7.91 16.28
C LYS A 14 7.82 -7.85 15.11
N MET A 15 8.26 -7.22 14.00
CA MET A 15 7.53 -7.12 12.77
C MET A 15 8.04 -8.13 11.74
N GLU A 16 7.19 -9.04 11.31
CA GLU A 16 7.47 -9.90 10.15
C GLU A 16 7.36 -9.09 8.86
N VAL A 17 8.32 -9.29 7.95
CA VAL A 17 8.32 -8.68 6.62
C VAL A 17 8.53 -9.79 5.59
N PHE A 18 7.54 -9.97 4.73
CA PHE A 18 7.62 -10.93 3.62
C PHE A 18 8.35 -10.29 2.46
N VAL A 19 9.38 -10.97 1.94
CA VAL A 19 10.26 -10.46 0.88
C VAL A 19 10.16 -11.35 -0.34
N PHE A 20 9.80 -10.76 -1.47
CA PHE A 20 9.69 -11.41 -2.77
C PHE A 20 10.76 -10.82 -3.68
N GLU A 21 11.64 -11.67 -4.22
CA GLU A 21 12.76 -11.23 -5.05
C GLU A 21 12.65 -11.87 -6.44
N PRO A 22 12.75 -11.08 -7.53
CA PRO A 22 12.83 -11.62 -8.89
C PRO A 22 14.06 -12.50 -9.07
N GLU A 23 14.03 -13.38 -10.06
CA GLU A 23 15.22 -14.11 -10.49
C GLU A 23 16.20 -13.15 -11.20
N GLY A 24 17.51 -13.35 -10.95
CA GLY A 24 18.57 -12.55 -11.58
C GLY A 24 19.41 -11.79 -10.59
N LYS A 25 20.27 -10.91 -11.12
CA LYS A 25 21.28 -10.21 -10.29
C LYS A 25 20.86 -8.80 -9.86
N GLY A 26 19.85 -8.20 -10.50
CA GLY A 26 19.48 -6.81 -10.28
C GLY A 26 20.53 -5.80 -10.82
N PRO A 27 20.54 -4.53 -10.37
CA PRO A 27 19.60 -4.01 -9.37
C PRO A 27 18.17 -3.88 -9.90
N PHE A 28 17.21 -4.31 -9.10
CA PHE A 28 15.79 -4.24 -9.40
C PHE A 28 15.14 -3.00 -8.78
N PRO A 29 14.05 -2.46 -9.33
CA PRO A 29 13.22 -1.53 -8.60
C PRO A 29 12.54 -2.23 -7.40
N GLY A 30 12.25 -1.46 -6.35
CA GLY A 30 11.65 -1.97 -5.13
C GLY A 30 10.23 -1.45 -4.92
N LEU A 31 9.39 -2.25 -4.28
CA LEU A 31 8.03 -1.86 -3.88
C LEU A 31 7.77 -2.23 -2.42
N VAL A 32 7.22 -1.29 -1.67
CA VAL A 32 6.62 -1.56 -0.35
C VAL A 32 5.13 -1.76 -0.55
N GLN A 33 4.65 -2.99 -0.33
CA GLN A 33 3.23 -3.33 -0.38
C GLN A 33 2.59 -3.15 0.99
N CYS A 34 1.69 -2.19 1.10
CA CYS A 34 0.87 -2.00 2.29
C CYS A 34 -0.33 -2.95 2.27
N MET A 35 -0.43 -3.77 3.31
CA MET A 35 -1.45 -4.81 3.41
C MET A 35 -2.87 -4.25 3.61
N HIS A 36 -3.88 -4.99 3.18
CA HIS A 36 -5.27 -4.69 3.47
C HIS A 36 -5.69 -5.21 4.87
N ILE A 37 -6.82 -4.76 5.40
CA ILE A 37 -7.19 -5.05 6.79
C ILE A 37 -7.45 -6.54 7.10
N PRO A 38 -7.97 -7.40 6.20
CA PRO A 38 -8.13 -8.83 6.48
C PRO A 38 -6.84 -9.52 6.92
N VAL A 39 -5.67 -9.05 6.49
CA VAL A 39 -4.36 -9.55 6.92
C VAL A 39 -4.14 -9.40 8.42
N GLY A 40 -4.60 -8.29 9.00
CA GLY A 40 -4.53 -8.07 10.44
C GLY A 40 -5.31 -9.06 11.29
N HIS A 41 -6.25 -9.78 10.68
CA HIS A 41 -7.03 -10.84 11.32
C HIS A 41 -6.38 -12.23 11.18
N THR A 42 -5.79 -12.51 9.99
CA THR A 42 -5.31 -13.85 9.63
C THR A 42 -3.78 -13.99 9.62
N GLY A 43 -3.03 -12.89 9.47
CA GLY A 43 -1.60 -12.87 9.15
C GLY A 43 -1.34 -12.98 7.64
N ILE A 44 -0.18 -12.47 7.19
CA ILE A 44 0.19 -12.45 5.77
C ILE A 44 0.28 -13.87 5.19
N GLU A 45 0.74 -14.81 6.00
CA GLU A 45 0.91 -16.21 5.63
C GLU A 45 -0.39 -16.90 5.20
N ASN A 46 -1.54 -16.38 5.62
CA ASN A 46 -2.87 -16.91 5.33
C ASN A 46 -3.66 -16.06 4.33
N ASP A 47 -3.08 -14.99 3.81
CA ASP A 47 -3.77 -14.06 2.90
C ASP A 47 -3.32 -14.26 1.44
N GLU A 48 -4.13 -15.02 0.72
CA GLU A 48 -3.86 -15.35 -0.68
C GLU A 48 -3.79 -14.11 -1.57
N PHE A 49 -4.65 -13.09 -1.32
CA PHE A 49 -4.68 -11.87 -2.11
C PHE A 49 -3.36 -11.12 -1.99
N THR A 50 -2.87 -10.90 -0.77
CA THR A 50 -1.61 -10.20 -0.51
C THR A 50 -0.42 -10.95 -1.12
N LEU A 51 -0.35 -12.28 -0.93
CA LEU A 51 0.75 -13.10 -1.43
C LEU A 51 0.78 -13.16 -2.97
N LYS A 52 -0.36 -13.34 -3.63
CA LYS A 52 -0.43 -13.37 -5.10
C LYS A 52 -0.19 -11.99 -5.72
N THR A 53 -0.64 -10.93 -5.06
CA THR A 53 -0.34 -9.54 -5.47
C THR A 53 1.16 -9.27 -5.43
N ALA A 54 1.85 -9.59 -4.34
CA ALA A 54 3.29 -9.45 -4.24
C ALA A 54 4.02 -10.28 -5.31
N LYS A 55 3.55 -11.51 -5.53
CA LYS A 55 4.10 -12.40 -6.57
C LYS A 55 3.93 -11.82 -7.98
N ARG A 56 2.78 -11.20 -8.29
CA ARG A 56 2.54 -10.58 -9.60
C ARG A 56 3.54 -9.44 -9.87
N TYR A 57 3.87 -8.61 -8.88
CA TYR A 57 4.92 -7.60 -9.01
C TYR A 57 6.32 -8.23 -9.10
N GLN A 58 6.62 -9.25 -8.30
CA GLN A 58 7.87 -10.01 -8.42
C GLN A 58 8.07 -10.55 -9.84
N ASP A 59 7.03 -11.12 -10.45
CA ASP A 59 7.06 -11.67 -11.81
C ASP A 59 7.24 -10.57 -12.89
N ASN A 60 6.94 -9.33 -12.54
CA ASN A 60 7.18 -8.15 -13.37
C ASN A 60 8.51 -7.44 -13.05
N GLY A 61 9.40 -8.06 -12.28
CA GLY A 61 10.77 -7.59 -12.07
C GLY A 61 10.96 -6.64 -10.88
N TYR A 62 10.02 -6.60 -9.93
CA TYR A 62 10.15 -5.80 -8.71
C TYR A 62 10.53 -6.65 -7.51
N VAL A 63 11.44 -6.16 -6.67
CA VAL A 63 11.57 -6.66 -5.30
C VAL A 63 10.40 -6.10 -4.50
N VAL A 64 9.65 -6.96 -3.81
CA VAL A 64 8.50 -6.53 -3.01
C VAL A 64 8.71 -6.89 -1.56
N VAL A 65 8.50 -5.94 -0.66
CA VAL A 65 8.45 -6.16 0.79
C VAL A 65 7.05 -5.88 1.32
N VAL A 66 6.53 -6.78 2.15
CA VAL A 66 5.20 -6.68 2.75
C VAL A 66 5.34 -6.73 4.26
N PRO A 67 5.32 -5.56 4.96
CA PRO A 67 5.42 -5.52 6.41
C PRO A 67 4.09 -5.90 7.08
N PHE A 68 4.14 -6.67 8.16
CA PHE A 68 2.99 -6.96 9.00
C PHE A 68 2.76 -5.83 10.01
N ILE A 69 2.14 -4.75 9.59
CA ILE A 69 1.90 -3.53 10.38
C ILE A 69 0.96 -3.71 11.59
N PHE A 70 0.39 -4.89 11.80
CA PHE A 70 -0.42 -5.22 12.97
C PHE A 70 0.37 -5.95 14.07
N HIS A 71 1.68 -5.93 14.03
CA HIS A 71 2.57 -6.57 15.02
C HIS A 71 2.55 -5.89 16.42
N TRP A 72 1.96 -4.72 16.53
CA TRP A 72 1.79 -3.97 17.79
C TRP A 72 0.82 -4.66 18.76
N TRP A 73 -0.04 -5.52 18.24
CA TRP A 73 -0.99 -6.32 19.01
C TRP A 73 -0.67 -7.81 18.89
N PRO A 74 -1.06 -8.63 19.91
CA PRO A 74 -1.02 -10.07 19.73
C PRO A 74 -1.78 -10.50 18.46
N LYS A 75 -1.27 -11.46 17.70
CA LYS A 75 -1.97 -11.99 16.51
C LYS A 75 -3.41 -12.42 16.83
N SER A 76 -3.65 -12.94 18.06
CA SER A 76 -4.97 -13.37 18.56
C SER A 76 -5.93 -12.22 18.90
N ALA A 77 -5.47 -10.97 18.96
CA ALA A 77 -6.37 -9.83 19.22
C ALA A 77 -7.36 -9.67 18.07
N GLY A 78 -8.61 -9.31 18.39
CA GLY A 78 -9.67 -9.09 17.41
C GLY A 78 -9.31 -7.97 16.43
N ILE A 79 -9.81 -8.07 15.19
CA ILE A 79 -9.54 -7.07 14.15
C ILE A 79 -10.17 -5.72 14.50
N GLU A 80 -11.28 -5.71 15.22
CA GLU A 80 -11.96 -4.50 15.69
C GLU A 80 -11.02 -3.69 16.59
N ILE A 81 -10.35 -4.34 17.56
CA ILE A 81 -9.39 -3.68 18.46
C ILE A 81 -8.23 -3.11 17.64
N LYS A 82 -7.63 -3.91 16.77
CA LYS A 82 -6.51 -3.48 15.92
C LYS A 82 -6.88 -2.30 15.03
N ARG A 83 -8.10 -2.26 14.51
CA ARG A 83 -8.60 -1.17 13.68
C ARG A 83 -8.91 0.09 14.48
N ASP A 84 -9.52 -0.06 15.66
CA ASP A 84 -9.95 1.06 16.49
C ASP A 84 -8.78 1.71 17.24
N GLU A 85 -7.77 0.91 17.60
CA GLU A 85 -6.53 1.37 18.23
C GLU A 85 -5.40 1.68 17.23
N PHE A 86 -5.65 1.58 15.91
CA PHE A 86 -4.65 1.82 14.88
C PHE A 86 -4.10 3.24 14.95
N ARG A 87 -2.77 3.37 14.79
CA ARG A 87 -2.07 4.64 14.92
C ARG A 87 -1.15 4.89 13.73
N ASP A 88 -1.26 6.08 13.16
CA ASP A 88 -0.43 6.51 12.05
C ASP A 88 1.04 6.72 12.44
N ASP A 89 1.30 7.20 13.65
CA ASP A 89 2.66 7.37 14.17
C ASP A 89 3.41 6.04 14.32
N TRP A 90 2.73 4.96 14.73
CA TRP A 90 3.31 3.62 14.76
C TRP A 90 3.53 3.07 13.34
N THR A 91 2.53 3.19 12.49
CA THR A 91 2.60 2.72 11.10
C THR A 91 3.72 3.42 10.32
N LYS A 92 3.97 4.70 10.59
CA LYS A 92 5.11 5.42 10.02
C LYS A 92 6.45 4.74 10.37
N LEU A 93 6.64 4.30 11.61
CA LEU A 93 7.86 3.58 12.03
C LEU A 93 8.01 2.25 11.28
N ASP A 94 6.91 1.53 11.08
CA ASP A 94 6.88 0.28 10.32
C ASP A 94 7.28 0.50 8.86
N LEU A 95 6.74 1.56 8.24
CA LEU A 95 7.05 1.91 6.86
C LEU A 95 8.48 2.41 6.69
N ASP A 96 9.01 3.19 7.63
CA ASP A 96 10.40 3.64 7.63
C ASP A 96 11.36 2.44 7.79
N ALA A 97 11.05 1.49 8.68
CA ALA A 97 11.82 0.25 8.83
C ALA A 97 11.79 -0.61 7.55
N SER A 98 10.63 -0.68 6.90
CA SER A 98 10.45 -1.43 5.65
C SER A 98 11.19 -0.76 4.48
N PHE A 99 11.14 0.57 4.39
CA PHE A 99 11.92 1.33 3.41
C PHE A 99 13.42 1.12 3.62
N ASN A 100 13.90 1.19 4.85
CA ASN A 100 15.32 0.95 5.16
C ASN A 100 15.76 -0.49 4.84
N LEU A 101 14.88 -1.47 5.08
CA LEU A 101 15.12 -2.85 4.69
C LEU A 101 15.32 -2.97 3.18
N ILE A 102 14.34 -2.52 2.37
CA ILE A 102 14.38 -2.71 0.92
C ILE A 102 15.48 -1.88 0.27
N SER A 103 15.70 -0.63 0.71
CA SER A 103 16.75 0.24 0.17
C SER A 103 18.16 -0.23 0.52
N GLY A 104 18.33 -1.07 1.54
CA GLY A 104 19.60 -1.67 1.94
C GLY A 104 19.89 -3.04 1.30
N MET A 105 19.01 -3.56 0.44
CA MET A 105 19.23 -4.85 -0.24
C MET A 105 20.20 -4.65 -1.42
N GLU A 106 21.19 -5.53 -1.56
CA GLU A 106 22.23 -5.43 -2.59
C GLU A 106 21.70 -5.52 -4.03
N ASN A 107 20.57 -6.22 -4.22
CA ASN A 107 19.93 -6.40 -5.51
C ASN A 107 18.82 -5.38 -5.81
N VAL A 108 18.66 -4.33 -4.98
CA VAL A 108 17.66 -3.26 -5.16
C VAL A 108 18.34 -1.94 -5.51
N ASP A 109 17.79 -1.24 -6.49
CA ASP A 109 18.16 0.15 -6.76
C ASP A 109 17.42 1.06 -5.76
N SER A 110 18.15 1.61 -4.81
CA SER A 110 17.62 2.46 -3.73
C SER A 110 16.98 3.77 -4.23
N GLU A 111 17.28 4.18 -5.47
CA GLU A 111 16.68 5.36 -6.11
C GLU A 111 15.39 5.02 -6.88
N ARG A 112 14.97 3.76 -6.90
CA ARG A 112 13.81 3.26 -7.64
C ARG A 112 12.87 2.47 -6.73
N ILE A 113 12.38 3.13 -5.67
CA ILE A 113 11.49 2.51 -4.69
C ILE A 113 10.13 3.21 -4.69
N GLY A 114 9.07 2.43 -4.94
CA GLY A 114 7.68 2.84 -4.85
C GLY A 114 6.95 2.25 -3.64
N ILE A 115 5.74 2.74 -3.40
CA ILE A 115 4.83 2.25 -2.37
C ILE A 115 3.43 2.07 -2.96
N PHE A 116 2.74 1.00 -2.55
CA PHE A 116 1.36 0.80 -2.98
C PHE A 116 0.55 0.03 -1.95
N GLY A 117 -0.77 0.09 -2.07
CA GLY A 117 -1.62 -0.71 -1.22
C GLY A 117 -3.09 -0.70 -1.63
N HIS A 118 -3.82 -1.68 -1.10
CA HIS A 118 -5.22 -1.93 -1.38
C HIS A 118 -6.07 -1.73 -0.12
N CYS A 119 -7.27 -1.16 -0.25
CA CYS A 119 -8.18 -0.97 0.88
C CYS A 119 -7.53 -0.17 2.02
N TRP A 120 -7.37 -0.76 3.20
CA TRP A 120 -6.61 -0.19 4.30
C TRP A 120 -5.18 0.17 3.90
N GLY A 121 -4.53 -0.72 3.13
CA GLY A 121 -3.20 -0.48 2.57
C GLY A 121 -3.14 0.68 1.60
N GLY A 122 -4.22 0.99 0.89
CA GLY A 122 -4.31 2.19 0.06
C GLY A 122 -4.21 3.48 0.88
N ARG A 123 -4.84 3.52 2.06
CA ARG A 123 -4.64 4.60 3.03
C ARG A 123 -3.20 4.65 3.55
N VAL A 124 -2.66 3.48 3.86
CA VAL A 124 -1.29 3.35 4.40
C VAL A 124 -0.24 3.75 3.36
N SER A 125 -0.45 3.46 2.07
CA SER A 125 0.46 3.91 1.01
C SER A 125 0.46 5.44 0.87
N TRP A 126 -0.71 6.10 0.98
CA TRP A 126 -0.79 7.56 1.05
C TRP A 126 -0.02 8.11 2.26
N LEU A 127 -0.24 7.54 3.45
CA LEU A 127 0.49 7.91 4.67
C LEU A 127 2.02 7.77 4.46
N GLY A 128 2.46 6.66 3.87
CA GLY A 128 3.87 6.40 3.59
C GLY A 128 4.48 7.43 2.65
N ALA A 129 3.80 7.73 1.53
CA ALA A 129 4.25 8.76 0.59
C ALA A 129 4.29 10.17 1.24
N GLY A 130 3.33 10.47 2.14
CA GLY A 130 3.26 11.75 2.86
C GLY A 130 4.23 11.89 4.04
N THR A 131 4.83 10.79 4.49
CA THR A 131 5.76 10.80 5.63
C THR A 131 7.21 10.48 5.25
N ASN A 132 7.44 9.91 4.07
CA ASN A 132 8.77 9.58 3.57
C ASN A 132 8.94 10.03 2.12
N SER A 133 9.63 11.14 1.92
CA SER A 133 9.86 11.76 0.60
C SER A 133 10.82 11.00 -0.31
N LYS A 134 11.38 9.87 0.14
CA LYS A 134 12.27 9.04 -0.66
C LYS A 134 11.53 8.10 -1.62
N TYR A 135 10.24 7.85 -1.40
CA TYR A 135 9.43 7.13 -2.38
C TYR A 135 9.36 7.90 -3.70
N LYS A 136 9.52 7.19 -4.82
CA LYS A 136 9.54 7.75 -6.17
C LYS A 136 8.20 7.60 -6.90
N ALA A 137 7.31 6.74 -6.40
CA ALA A 137 5.98 6.51 -6.95
C ALA A 137 5.05 5.96 -5.85
N CYS A 138 3.78 6.35 -5.89
CA CYS A 138 2.76 5.86 -4.97
C CYS A 138 1.52 5.38 -5.74
N ALA A 139 1.02 4.18 -5.43
CA ALA A 139 -0.25 3.71 -5.97
C ALA A 139 -1.27 3.43 -4.86
N VAL A 140 -2.50 3.95 -5.05
CA VAL A 140 -3.59 3.87 -4.07
C VAL A 140 -4.77 3.13 -4.70
N PHE A 141 -5.05 1.90 -4.23
CA PHE A 141 -6.21 1.15 -4.69
C PHE A 141 -7.33 1.24 -3.67
N TYR A 142 -8.44 1.87 -4.04
CA TYR A 142 -9.63 2.06 -3.20
C TYR A 142 -9.31 2.33 -1.72
N GLY A 143 -8.33 3.19 -1.46
CA GLY A 143 -7.91 3.59 -0.13
C GLY A 143 -8.97 4.45 0.56
N GLY A 144 -9.69 3.87 1.53
CA GLY A 144 -10.66 4.60 2.33
C GLY A 144 -10.04 5.30 3.54
N ARG A 145 -10.83 6.11 4.24
CA ARG A 145 -10.46 6.75 5.52
C ARG A 145 -9.22 7.67 5.48
N ILE A 146 -8.79 8.13 4.29
CA ILE A 146 -7.66 9.08 4.15
C ILE A 146 -7.98 10.42 4.86
N LYS A 147 -9.26 10.80 4.93
CA LYS A 147 -9.75 11.98 5.65
C LYS A 147 -9.88 11.77 7.17
N LYS A 148 -9.60 10.56 7.67
CA LYS A 148 -9.79 10.23 9.09
C LYS A 148 -8.46 10.23 9.85
N THR A 149 -8.45 10.88 11.01
CA THR A 149 -7.35 10.79 11.98
C THR A 149 -7.29 9.38 12.58
N MET A 150 -6.08 8.83 12.72
CA MET A 150 -5.83 7.55 13.39
C MET A 150 -4.68 7.70 14.39
N GLY A 151 -4.99 7.42 15.66
CA GLY A 151 -4.10 7.72 16.79
C GLY A 151 -4.22 9.16 17.29
N GLU A 152 -3.80 9.39 18.53
CA GLU A 152 -3.83 10.71 19.15
C GLU A 152 -2.78 11.63 18.51
N ASN A 153 -3.15 12.89 18.31
CA ASN A 153 -2.29 13.96 17.79
C ASN A 153 -1.75 13.76 16.36
N ASN A 154 -2.28 12.79 15.61
CA ASN A 154 -1.96 12.66 14.19
C ASN A 154 -2.92 13.50 13.33
N PRO A 155 -2.47 14.18 12.27
CA PRO A 155 -3.39 14.76 11.29
C PRO A 155 -4.09 13.65 10.50
N PRO A 156 -5.24 13.92 9.87
CA PRO A 156 -5.76 13.03 8.84
C PRO A 156 -4.71 12.84 7.72
N ALA A 157 -4.63 11.63 7.15
CA ALA A 157 -3.61 11.36 6.14
C ALA A 157 -3.71 12.29 4.91
N ILE A 158 -4.91 12.79 4.59
CA ILE A 158 -5.11 13.76 3.50
C ILE A 158 -4.30 15.05 3.69
N ASP A 159 -4.12 15.50 4.93
CA ASP A 159 -3.39 16.73 5.25
C ASP A 159 -1.88 16.59 5.00
N LEU A 160 -1.41 15.37 4.74
CA LEU A 160 -0.02 15.10 4.35
C LEU A 160 0.22 15.27 2.84
N ALA A 161 -0.80 15.56 2.03
CA ALA A 161 -0.65 15.78 0.59
C ALA A 161 0.49 16.77 0.23
N PRO A 162 0.69 17.90 0.92
CA PRO A 162 1.81 18.83 0.63
C PRO A 162 3.21 18.23 0.85
N ASN A 163 3.30 17.14 1.59
CA ASN A 163 4.57 16.46 1.87
C ASN A 163 4.90 15.37 0.84
N ILE A 164 3.92 14.91 0.06
CA ILE A 164 4.12 13.91 -1.01
C ILE A 164 5.00 14.52 -2.09
N LYS A 165 6.10 13.85 -2.43
CA LYS A 165 7.10 14.33 -3.39
C LYS A 165 7.24 13.43 -4.63
N CYS A 166 6.39 12.42 -4.75
CA CYS A 166 6.35 11.52 -5.89
C CYS A 166 4.99 11.59 -6.59
N PRO A 167 4.90 11.21 -7.88
CA PRO A 167 3.63 11.06 -8.56
C PRO A 167 2.75 10.00 -7.88
N VAL A 168 1.43 10.19 -7.94
CA VAL A 168 0.44 9.31 -7.35
C VAL A 168 -0.53 8.80 -8.41
N ILE A 169 -0.71 7.48 -8.51
CA ILE A 169 -1.78 6.88 -9.29
C ILE A 169 -2.84 6.31 -8.36
N GLY A 170 -4.12 6.49 -8.67
CA GLY A 170 -5.22 6.01 -7.86
C GLY A 170 -6.27 5.23 -8.66
N PHE A 171 -6.84 4.18 -8.06
CA PHE A 171 -7.85 3.33 -8.67
C PHE A 171 -9.05 3.18 -7.75
N PHE A 172 -10.23 3.61 -8.19
CA PHE A 172 -11.42 3.70 -7.36
C PHE A 172 -12.67 3.24 -8.09
N GLY A 173 -13.54 2.51 -7.40
CA GLY A 173 -14.87 2.19 -7.89
C GLY A 173 -15.87 3.28 -7.53
N ASN A 174 -16.76 3.66 -8.45
CA ASN A 174 -17.79 4.67 -8.18
C ASN A 174 -19.01 4.11 -7.39
N GLU A 175 -19.12 2.79 -7.24
CA GLU A 175 -20.08 2.14 -6.34
C GLU A 175 -19.55 1.96 -4.91
N ASP A 176 -18.28 2.34 -4.65
CA ASP A 176 -17.69 2.27 -3.31
C ASP A 176 -18.28 3.36 -2.39
N GLN A 177 -18.43 3.00 -1.12
CA GLN A 177 -18.91 3.91 -0.07
C GLN A 177 -17.78 4.35 0.88
N ASN A 178 -16.58 3.74 0.75
CA ASN A 178 -15.41 4.07 1.57
C ASN A 178 -14.10 3.64 0.88
N PRO A 179 -13.51 4.51 0.02
CA PRO A 179 -13.91 5.92 -0.21
C PRO A 179 -15.16 6.06 -1.09
N SER A 180 -16.00 7.02 -0.76
CA SER A 180 -17.09 7.43 -1.64
C SER A 180 -16.54 8.20 -2.86
N PRO A 181 -17.32 8.33 -3.95
CA PRO A 181 -16.95 9.19 -5.07
C PRO A 181 -16.59 10.63 -4.66
N GLU A 182 -17.25 11.16 -3.63
CA GLU A 182 -16.95 12.50 -3.08
C GLU A 182 -15.59 12.51 -2.34
N ASP A 183 -15.29 11.48 -1.56
CA ASP A 183 -13.97 11.35 -0.92
C ASP A 183 -12.86 11.33 -1.96
N VAL A 184 -13.05 10.61 -3.07
CA VAL A 184 -12.07 10.54 -4.17
C VAL A 184 -11.86 11.92 -4.82
N ASN A 185 -12.94 12.72 -4.95
CA ASN A 185 -12.83 14.09 -5.43
C ASN A 185 -12.00 14.96 -4.47
N ASP A 186 -12.20 14.80 -3.15
CA ASP A 186 -11.41 15.51 -2.14
C ASP A 186 -9.94 15.09 -2.17
N TYR A 187 -9.65 13.80 -2.38
CA TYR A 187 -8.26 13.30 -2.51
C TYR A 187 -7.56 13.93 -3.73
N SER A 188 -8.22 13.94 -4.88
CA SER A 188 -7.69 14.57 -6.09
C SER A 188 -7.47 16.07 -5.89
N ARG A 189 -8.41 16.76 -5.25
CA ARG A 189 -8.26 18.18 -4.93
C ARG A 189 -7.07 18.45 -4.03
N ALA A 190 -6.89 17.66 -2.95
CA ALA A 190 -5.77 17.82 -2.04
C ALA A 190 -4.41 17.67 -2.73
N LEU A 191 -4.27 16.71 -3.66
CA LEU A 191 -3.06 16.56 -4.46
C LEU A 191 -2.87 17.70 -5.46
N THR A 192 -3.95 18.17 -6.11
CA THR A 192 -3.91 19.34 -7.01
C THR A 192 -3.43 20.58 -6.26
N ASP A 193 -4.03 20.87 -5.11
CA ASP A 193 -3.71 22.05 -4.29
C ASP A 193 -2.28 21.99 -3.76
N ALA A 194 -1.75 20.79 -3.55
CA ALA A 194 -0.37 20.54 -3.15
C ALA A 194 0.64 20.55 -4.32
N GLY A 195 0.17 20.64 -5.57
CA GLY A 195 1.01 20.58 -6.75
C GLY A 195 1.62 19.19 -7.00
N VAL A 196 1.01 18.12 -6.51
CA VAL A 196 1.45 16.74 -6.69
C VAL A 196 0.90 16.21 -8.02
N GLU A 197 1.79 15.67 -8.87
CA GLU A 197 1.40 14.97 -10.08
C GLU A 197 0.55 13.74 -9.70
N HIS A 198 -0.65 13.62 -10.24
CA HIS A 198 -1.49 12.48 -9.95
C HIS A 198 -2.46 12.16 -11.08
N GLU A 199 -2.85 10.89 -11.14
CA GLU A 199 -3.83 10.36 -12.08
C GLU A 199 -4.77 9.40 -11.33
N PHE A 200 -6.10 9.65 -11.42
CA PHE A 200 -7.12 8.81 -10.79
C PHE A 200 -8.02 8.16 -11.82
N HIS A 201 -8.03 6.82 -11.84
CA HIS A 201 -8.92 6.00 -12.64
C HIS A 201 -10.14 5.61 -11.83
N ARG A 202 -11.31 5.81 -12.42
CA ARG A 202 -12.60 5.56 -11.77
C ARG A 202 -13.43 4.61 -12.62
N TYR A 203 -14.01 3.60 -11.97
CA TYR A 203 -14.78 2.54 -12.62
C TYR A 203 -16.24 2.63 -12.16
N ASP A 204 -17.15 3.01 -13.07
CA ASP A 204 -18.57 3.27 -12.76
C ASP A 204 -19.32 2.02 -12.26
N TYR A 205 -18.83 0.83 -12.61
CA TYR A 205 -19.43 -0.46 -12.32
C TYR A 205 -18.68 -1.27 -11.27
N ALA A 206 -17.75 -0.67 -10.54
CA ALA A 206 -16.95 -1.35 -9.54
C ALA A 206 -17.18 -0.74 -8.15
N GLY A 207 -17.18 -1.60 -7.14
CA GLY A 207 -17.25 -1.23 -5.72
C GLY A 207 -15.92 -1.38 -5.00
N HIS A 208 -15.98 -1.40 -3.67
CA HIS A 208 -14.81 -1.63 -2.84
C HIS A 208 -14.18 -3.00 -3.09
N ALA A 209 -12.86 -3.05 -3.16
CA ALA A 209 -12.08 -4.29 -3.33
C ALA A 209 -12.30 -5.00 -4.68
N PHE A 210 -12.55 -4.26 -5.76
CA PHE A 210 -12.80 -4.80 -7.10
C PHE A 210 -11.64 -5.66 -7.67
N GLN A 211 -10.45 -5.59 -7.09
CA GLN A 211 -9.32 -6.47 -7.45
C GLN A 211 -9.24 -7.77 -6.62
N SER A 212 -10.10 -7.95 -5.63
CA SER A 212 -10.05 -9.13 -4.73
C SER A 212 -10.60 -10.37 -5.42
N PHE A 213 -9.77 -11.00 -6.26
CA PHE A 213 -10.10 -12.21 -7.04
C PHE A 213 -10.55 -13.41 -6.19
N ASN A 214 -10.31 -13.37 -4.88
CA ASN A 214 -10.73 -14.38 -3.92
C ASN A 214 -12.11 -14.09 -3.28
N ILE A 215 -12.78 -13.01 -3.70
CA ILE A 215 -14.11 -12.61 -3.24
C ILE A 215 -14.97 -12.32 -4.48
N GLU A 216 -15.67 -13.35 -4.97
CA GLU A 216 -16.41 -13.32 -6.24
C GLU A 216 -17.40 -12.15 -6.33
N GLU A 217 -18.10 -11.84 -5.23
CA GLU A 217 -19.11 -10.76 -5.19
C GLU A 217 -18.51 -9.36 -5.31
N LYS A 218 -17.20 -9.21 -5.12
CA LYS A 218 -16.50 -7.92 -5.19
C LYS A 218 -15.61 -7.80 -6.42
N TYR A 219 -15.17 -8.93 -6.96
CA TYR A 219 -14.23 -8.94 -8.06
C TYR A 219 -14.86 -8.44 -9.35
N SER A 220 -14.21 -7.48 -9.98
CA SER A 220 -14.54 -7.01 -11.32
C SER A 220 -13.33 -7.21 -12.22
N GLU A 221 -13.40 -8.22 -13.10
CA GLU A 221 -12.28 -8.62 -13.95
C GLU A 221 -11.80 -7.46 -14.83
N ASP A 222 -12.73 -6.79 -15.54
CA ASP A 222 -12.38 -5.69 -16.45
C ASP A 222 -11.69 -4.53 -15.72
N ALA A 223 -12.24 -4.10 -14.57
CA ALA A 223 -11.63 -3.04 -13.77
C ALA A 223 -10.29 -3.48 -13.17
N SER A 224 -10.18 -4.74 -12.77
CA SER A 224 -8.95 -5.30 -12.20
C SER A 224 -7.82 -5.34 -13.21
N GLU A 225 -8.05 -5.88 -14.42
CA GLU A 225 -7.00 -6.02 -15.43
C GLU A 225 -6.61 -4.66 -16.04
N ASP A 226 -7.56 -3.74 -16.20
CA ASP A 226 -7.25 -2.35 -16.59
C ASP A 226 -6.36 -1.66 -15.54
N ALA A 227 -6.72 -1.78 -14.24
CA ALA A 227 -5.92 -1.22 -13.15
C ALA A 227 -4.52 -1.85 -13.07
N TRP A 228 -4.39 -3.17 -13.29
CA TRP A 228 -3.11 -3.85 -13.36
C TRP A 228 -2.23 -3.35 -14.49
N THR A 229 -2.78 -3.19 -15.68
CA THR A 229 -2.06 -2.66 -16.84
C THR A 229 -1.51 -1.28 -16.54
N LYS A 230 -2.38 -0.38 -16.07
CA LYS A 230 -2.02 1.00 -15.80
C LYS A 230 -1.00 1.16 -14.68
N VAL A 231 -1.14 0.42 -13.58
CA VAL A 231 -0.18 0.54 -12.48
C VAL A 231 1.19 -0.02 -12.83
N LEU A 232 1.26 -1.10 -13.63
CA LEU A 232 2.54 -1.61 -14.10
C LEU A 232 3.23 -0.65 -15.07
N ASP A 233 2.47 -0.01 -15.96
CA ASP A 233 3.02 1.02 -16.86
C ASP A 233 3.48 2.24 -16.07
N PHE A 234 2.69 2.71 -15.09
CA PHE A 234 3.07 3.79 -14.19
C PHE A 234 4.37 3.49 -13.44
N PHE A 235 4.50 2.33 -12.82
CA PHE A 235 5.73 1.98 -12.11
C PHE A 235 6.93 1.83 -13.06
N ARG A 236 6.77 1.27 -14.26
CA ARG A 236 7.86 1.21 -15.26
C ARG A 236 8.34 2.58 -15.70
N GLU A 237 7.45 3.57 -15.74
CA GLU A 237 7.79 4.94 -16.13
C GLU A 237 8.48 5.71 -14.98
N LYS A 238 8.05 5.49 -13.75
CA LYS A 238 8.45 6.32 -12.59
C LYS A 238 9.60 5.73 -11.78
N ILE A 239 9.78 4.39 -11.82
CA ILE A 239 10.84 3.69 -11.06
C ILE A 239 11.55 2.59 -11.83
#